data_8bce54b1a6d5b43728235e9b7be387a3
#
_entry.id   8bce54b1a6d5b43728235e9b7be387a3
#
_cell.length_a   1.000
_cell.length_b   1.000
_cell.length_c   1.000
_cell.angle_alpha   90.00
_cell.angle_beta   90.00
_cell.angle_gamma   90.00
#
_symmetry.space_group_name_H-M   'P 1'
#
loop_
_entity.id
_entity.type
_entity.pdbx_description
1 polymer ?
#
loop_
_entity_poly.entity_id
_entity_poly.type
_entity_poly.pdbx_seq_one_letter_code
_entity_poly.pdbx_strand_id
1 'polypeptide(L)'
;MDKKNKFTIRMQRKLVVLFCLVLLAFAGLSVRLILINRDNGDSYKKQVLSQQQYSSTTIPYKRGEILDSKGTKLASSEKVYDLVLDIKQMNNKEDYVEPTIQALEDYFSIDGDQVRAYAQEHPDSQYYVLKKRMSYNEISDYQQMMADTSQKEYNQYVKGIWFEESYKRVYPNSSLASDVIGFTRTDGTGTYGLEEYYNDVLSGVNGRQYGYIDGDDNLQRTTEAAVDGYNVYSTIDATIQGIVEKYLKKYNDENKDSTREGNGAQDAACIVMDVHSGEVLAMASYPTFDLNDTRNPEALIGSKLIDVSGNSTDTVINEEIAASMKQEENNDLLVQNLNALWKNYCINSTYEPGSTMKPFVAAMGLEDGRLKGNESFECTGIIEIGG
;
A
#
# COMPACT_ATOMS: atom_id res chain seq x y z
N MET A 1 53.77 40.84 48.45
CA MET A 1 53.93 39.53 49.08
C MET A 1 52.80 38.65 48.56
N ASP A 2 53.07 37.83 47.54
CA ASP A 2 52.10 36.90 46.95
C ASP A 2 51.93 35.68 47.83
N LYS A 3 50.73 35.49 48.40
CA LYS A 3 50.37 34.26 49.05
C LYS A 3 50.13 33.16 47.96
N LYS A 4 51.13 32.36 47.67
CA LYS A 4 51.01 31.12 46.95
C LYS A 4 50.05 30.21 47.72
N ASN A 5 48.81 30.11 47.23
CA ASN A 5 47.85 29.11 47.74
C ASN A 5 48.43 27.72 47.49
N LYS A 6 49.01 27.11 48.49
CA LYS A 6 49.49 25.71 48.41
C LYS A 6 48.29 24.76 48.37
N PHE A 7 48.20 23.97 47.31
CA PHE A 7 47.21 22.88 47.18
C PHE A 7 47.32 21.95 48.39
N THR A 8 46.25 21.87 49.19
CA THR A 8 46.20 20.96 50.33
C THR A 8 45.99 19.51 49.83
N ILE A 9 46.50 18.52 50.59
CA ILE A 9 46.38 17.07 50.26
C ILE A 9 44.91 16.66 50.01
N ARG A 10 43.96 17.29 50.71
CA ARG A 10 42.53 17.07 50.47
C ARG A 10 42.03 17.56 49.13
N MET A 11 42.56 18.69 48.65
CA MET A 11 42.23 19.22 47.32
C MET A 11 42.87 18.36 46.22
N GLN A 12 44.08 17.89 46.39
CA GLN A 12 44.73 16.96 45.47
C GLN A 12 43.95 15.63 45.34
N ARG A 13 43.51 15.05 46.46
CA ARG A 13 42.66 13.82 46.40
C ARG A 13 41.32 14.03 45.69
N LYS A 14 40.65 15.17 45.92
CA LYS A 14 39.39 15.48 45.20
C LYS A 14 39.66 15.66 43.69
N LEU A 15 40.80 16.28 43.32
CA LEU A 15 41.16 16.47 41.91
C LEU A 15 41.49 15.15 41.23
N VAL A 16 42.20 14.25 41.93
CA VAL A 16 42.45 12.88 41.43
C VAL A 16 41.18 12.10 41.24
N VAL A 17 40.25 12.16 42.20
CA VAL A 17 38.95 11.51 42.11
C VAL A 17 38.15 12.04 40.90
N LEU A 18 38.09 13.38 40.74
CA LEU A 18 37.44 14.01 39.60
C LEU A 18 38.07 13.57 38.27
N PHE A 19 39.41 13.55 38.23
CA PHE A 19 40.16 13.12 37.04
C PHE A 19 39.84 11.62 36.71
N CYS A 20 39.81 10.74 37.71
CA CYS A 20 39.43 9.33 37.51
C CYS A 20 38.00 9.19 37.02
N LEU A 21 37.03 9.99 37.51
CA LEU A 21 35.64 10.00 37.02
C LEU A 21 35.57 10.44 35.56
N VAL A 22 36.29 11.47 35.17
CA VAL A 22 36.39 11.95 33.80
C VAL A 22 36.99 10.87 32.88
N LEU A 23 38.08 10.22 33.31
CA LEU A 23 38.68 9.10 32.56
C LEU A 23 37.72 7.93 32.40
N LEU A 24 36.93 7.55 33.43
CA LEU A 24 35.93 6.50 33.36
C LEU A 24 34.81 6.90 32.37
N ALA A 25 34.38 8.16 32.36
CA ALA A 25 33.39 8.65 31.39
C ALA A 25 33.95 8.59 29.95
N PHE A 26 35.18 8.97 29.71
CA PHE A 26 35.82 8.83 28.41
C PHE A 26 36.03 7.37 27.99
N ALA A 27 36.39 6.50 28.90
CA ALA A 27 36.49 5.08 28.63
C ALA A 27 35.11 4.48 28.23
N GLY A 28 34.05 4.86 28.95
CA GLY A 28 32.66 4.46 28.63
C GLY A 28 32.22 4.96 27.25
N LEU A 29 32.53 6.22 26.92
CA LEU A 29 32.24 6.78 25.59
C LEU A 29 33.04 6.07 24.49
N SER A 30 34.31 5.75 24.73
CA SER A 30 35.16 5.02 23.78
C SER A 30 34.61 3.62 23.53
N VAL A 31 34.23 2.88 24.57
CA VAL A 31 33.59 1.58 24.43
C VAL A 31 32.28 1.67 23.65
N ARG A 32 31.45 2.67 23.94
CA ARG A 32 30.20 2.91 23.21
C ARG A 32 30.45 3.23 21.73
N LEU A 33 31.45 4.05 21.42
CA LEU A 33 31.85 4.35 20.03
C LEU A 33 32.33 3.09 19.29
N ILE A 34 33.10 2.22 19.96
CA ILE A 34 33.57 0.97 19.37
C ILE A 34 32.36 0.03 19.09
N LEU A 35 31.42 -0.07 20.03
CA LEU A 35 30.20 -0.87 19.84
C LEU A 35 29.35 -0.32 18.69
N ILE A 36 29.10 0.98 18.65
CA ILE A 36 28.36 1.63 17.55
C ILE A 36 29.06 1.41 16.22
N ASN A 37 30.39 1.54 16.17
CA ASN A 37 31.14 1.33 14.93
C ASN A 37 31.17 -0.14 14.51
N ARG A 38 31.18 -1.07 15.46
CA ARG A 38 31.09 -2.51 15.19
C ARG A 38 29.71 -2.90 14.65
N ASP A 39 28.63 -2.40 15.30
CA ASP A 39 27.27 -2.80 14.98
C ASP A 39 26.69 -2.03 13.77
N ASN A 40 27.12 -0.77 13.57
CA ASN A 40 26.61 0.12 12.52
C ASN A 40 27.69 0.69 11.59
N GLY A 41 28.95 0.30 11.73
CA GLY A 41 30.08 0.89 10.99
C GLY A 41 29.92 0.80 9.48
N ASP A 42 29.39 -0.31 8.96
CA ASP A 42 29.13 -0.48 7.53
C ASP A 42 27.95 0.36 7.05
N SER A 43 26.94 0.57 7.91
CA SER A 43 25.81 1.47 7.63
C SER A 43 26.27 2.93 7.56
N TYR A 44 27.11 3.38 8.48
CA TYR A 44 27.68 4.74 8.45
C TYR A 44 28.64 4.95 7.28
N LYS A 45 29.49 3.96 6.94
CA LYS A 45 30.30 4.01 5.73
C LYS A 45 29.45 4.17 4.48
N LYS A 46 28.39 3.36 4.35
CA LYS A 46 27.43 3.46 3.24
C LYS A 46 26.76 4.83 3.19
N GLN A 47 26.39 5.39 4.33
CA GLN A 47 25.76 6.71 4.39
C GLN A 47 26.72 7.85 3.99
N VAL A 48 28.01 7.77 4.36
CA VAL A 48 29.03 8.72 3.92
C VAL A 48 29.32 8.58 2.42
N LEU A 49 29.44 7.35 1.94
CA LEU A 49 29.61 7.06 0.50
C LEU A 49 28.38 7.55 -0.30
N SER A 50 27.17 7.48 0.27
CA SER A 50 25.97 8.00 -0.37
C SER A 50 25.97 9.52 -0.60
N GLN A 51 26.72 10.26 0.18
CA GLN A 51 26.88 11.71 0.03
C GLN A 51 27.89 12.11 -1.06
N GLN A 52 28.74 11.18 -1.50
CA GLN A 52 29.76 11.41 -2.55
C GLN A 52 29.32 10.85 -3.92
N GLN A 53 28.03 10.56 -4.11
CA GLN A 53 27.53 9.83 -5.26
C GLN A 53 27.43 10.70 -6.52
N TYR A 54 27.87 10.12 -7.65
CA TYR A 54 27.60 10.63 -9.00
C TYR A 54 26.30 10.08 -9.60
N SER A 55 25.82 8.91 -9.13
CA SER A 55 24.53 8.33 -9.52
C SER A 55 23.99 7.45 -8.41
N SER A 56 22.71 7.53 -8.14
CA SER A 56 22.01 6.67 -7.17
C SER A 56 20.73 6.16 -7.79
N THR A 57 20.58 4.83 -7.82
CA THR A 57 19.35 4.18 -8.27
C THR A 57 18.69 3.50 -7.09
N THR A 58 17.40 3.73 -6.89
CA THR A 58 16.60 3.05 -5.88
C THR A 58 16.28 1.63 -6.35
N ILE A 59 16.45 0.65 -5.48
CA ILE A 59 16.00 -0.72 -5.69
C ILE A 59 14.69 -0.88 -4.90
N PRO A 60 13.53 -1.02 -5.56
CA PRO A 60 12.26 -1.08 -4.87
C PRO A 60 12.13 -2.39 -4.08
N TYR A 61 11.54 -2.32 -2.90
CA TYR A 61 11.12 -3.49 -2.13
C TYR A 61 9.82 -4.07 -2.69
N LYS A 62 9.61 -5.37 -2.50
CA LYS A 62 8.34 -6.04 -2.75
C LYS A 62 7.47 -5.96 -1.48
N ARG A 63 6.26 -5.38 -1.60
CA ARG A 63 5.28 -5.37 -0.50
C ARG A 63 4.82 -6.81 -0.21
N GLY A 64 4.73 -7.19 1.07
CA GLY A 64 4.32 -8.51 1.53
C GLY A 64 2.93 -8.90 1.02
N GLU A 65 2.67 -10.18 0.92
CA GLU A 65 1.39 -10.73 0.45
C GLU A 65 0.37 -10.78 1.59
N ILE A 66 -0.93 -10.61 1.26
CA ILE A 66 -2.03 -10.95 2.16
C ILE A 66 -2.62 -12.27 1.67
N LEU A 67 -2.70 -13.22 2.58
CA LEU A 67 -3.09 -14.60 2.30
C LEU A 67 -4.32 -14.96 3.12
N ASP A 68 -5.15 -15.84 2.57
CA ASP A 68 -6.22 -16.47 3.31
C ASP A 68 -5.68 -17.53 4.29
N SER A 69 -6.56 -18.19 5.05
CA SER A 69 -6.20 -19.23 6.02
C SER A 69 -5.52 -20.47 5.41
N LYS A 70 -5.62 -20.65 4.09
CA LYS A 70 -5.07 -21.78 3.32
C LYS A 70 -3.88 -21.40 2.45
N GLY A 71 -3.45 -20.12 2.49
CA GLY A 71 -2.35 -19.61 1.69
C GLY A 71 -2.76 -19.14 0.29
N THR A 72 -4.06 -18.99 0.01
CA THR A 72 -4.54 -18.36 -1.22
C THR A 72 -4.21 -16.86 -1.20
N LYS A 73 -3.66 -16.36 -2.29
CA LYS A 73 -3.29 -14.93 -2.37
C LYS A 73 -4.54 -14.06 -2.53
N LEU A 74 -4.77 -13.22 -1.54
CA LEU A 74 -5.81 -12.18 -1.56
C LEU A 74 -5.23 -10.86 -2.11
N ALA A 75 -3.96 -10.55 -1.77
CA ALA A 75 -3.21 -9.44 -2.33
C ALA A 75 -1.76 -9.86 -2.56
N SER A 76 -1.19 -9.47 -3.70
CA SER A 76 0.19 -9.74 -4.09
C SER A 76 0.83 -8.52 -4.76
N SER A 77 2.15 -8.57 -4.94
CA SER A 77 2.89 -7.53 -5.65
C SER A 77 3.57 -8.14 -6.87
N GLU A 78 3.26 -7.62 -8.04
CA GLU A 78 3.85 -8.05 -9.31
C GLU A 78 4.93 -7.06 -9.74
N LYS A 79 6.04 -7.59 -10.24
CA LYS A 79 7.11 -6.76 -10.80
C LYS A 79 6.65 -6.13 -12.11
N VAL A 80 6.84 -4.84 -12.22
CA VAL A 80 6.54 -4.04 -13.41
C VAL A 80 7.70 -3.12 -13.74
N TYR A 81 7.67 -2.52 -14.91
CA TYR A 81 8.75 -1.74 -15.45
C TYR A 81 8.24 -0.41 -15.97
N ASP A 82 8.92 0.67 -15.62
CA ASP A 82 8.68 1.98 -16.18
C ASP A 82 9.70 2.19 -17.31
N LEU A 83 9.20 2.54 -18.50
CA LEU A 83 10.01 2.84 -19.68
C LEU A 83 10.52 4.27 -19.58
N VAL A 84 11.83 4.42 -19.51
CA VAL A 84 12.50 5.70 -19.35
C VAL A 84 13.43 5.95 -20.55
N LEU A 85 13.46 7.19 -21.02
CA LEU A 85 14.35 7.66 -22.06
C LEU A 85 15.33 8.71 -21.53
N ASP A 86 16.60 8.49 -21.75
CA ASP A 86 17.67 9.46 -21.58
C ASP A 86 17.85 10.22 -22.92
N ILE A 87 17.22 11.38 -23.01
CA ILE A 87 17.27 12.25 -24.20
C ILE A 87 18.71 12.70 -24.50
N LYS A 88 19.48 13.02 -23.47
CA LYS A 88 20.86 13.43 -23.64
C LYS A 88 21.73 12.35 -24.28
N GLN A 89 21.51 11.08 -23.87
CA GLN A 89 22.21 9.94 -24.44
C GLN A 89 21.75 9.67 -25.87
N MET A 90 20.47 9.80 -26.16
CA MET A 90 19.90 9.70 -27.52
C MET A 90 20.47 10.80 -28.45
N ASN A 91 20.56 12.03 -27.98
CA ASN A 91 21.04 13.18 -28.75
C ASN A 91 22.57 13.25 -28.81
N ASN A 92 23.32 12.35 -28.19
CA ASN A 92 24.79 12.40 -28.21
C ASN A 92 25.41 12.27 -29.60
N LYS A 93 24.70 11.60 -30.54
CA LYS A 93 25.00 11.56 -31.97
C LYS A 93 23.72 11.59 -32.78
N GLU A 94 23.76 12.28 -33.91
CA GLU A 94 22.60 12.38 -34.82
C GLU A 94 22.12 10.98 -35.27
N ASP A 95 23.04 10.06 -35.52
CA ASP A 95 22.76 8.67 -35.91
C ASP A 95 21.98 7.84 -34.88
N TYR A 96 21.85 8.30 -33.64
CA TYR A 96 21.13 7.59 -32.57
C TYR A 96 19.64 7.95 -32.48
N VAL A 97 19.27 9.15 -32.96
CA VAL A 97 17.93 9.72 -32.76
C VAL A 97 16.85 8.88 -33.45
N GLU A 98 16.94 8.74 -34.76
CA GLU A 98 15.89 8.04 -35.52
C GLU A 98 15.81 6.53 -35.18
N PRO A 99 16.92 5.75 -35.06
CA PRO A 99 16.82 4.36 -34.65
C PRO A 99 16.22 4.18 -33.26
N THR A 100 16.50 5.10 -32.29
CA THR A 100 15.92 5.06 -30.97
C THR A 100 14.42 5.34 -30.97
N ILE A 101 14.00 6.37 -31.74
CA ILE A 101 12.58 6.70 -31.90
C ILE A 101 11.82 5.57 -32.59
N GLN A 102 12.40 5.00 -33.66
CA GLN A 102 11.80 3.86 -34.35
C GLN A 102 11.61 2.65 -33.41
N ALA A 103 12.60 2.36 -32.55
CA ALA A 103 12.46 1.28 -31.56
C ALA A 103 11.35 1.58 -30.52
N LEU A 104 11.15 2.84 -30.14
CA LEU A 104 10.06 3.24 -29.26
C LEU A 104 8.68 3.07 -29.91
N GLU A 105 8.57 3.40 -31.23
CA GLU A 105 7.34 3.20 -31.99
C GLU A 105 7.03 1.70 -32.15
N ASP A 106 8.01 0.91 -32.63
CA ASP A 106 7.83 -0.48 -32.98
C ASP A 106 7.52 -1.39 -31.79
N TYR A 107 8.21 -1.20 -30.68
CA TYR A 107 8.09 -2.09 -29.52
C TYR A 107 7.14 -1.60 -28.44
N PHE A 108 6.91 -0.28 -28.34
CA PHE A 108 6.14 0.28 -27.22
C PHE A 108 4.93 1.11 -27.66
N SER A 109 4.75 1.28 -28.98
CA SER A 109 3.67 2.11 -29.56
C SER A 109 3.70 3.55 -29.01
N ILE A 110 4.90 4.09 -28.80
CA ILE A 110 5.10 5.49 -28.39
C ILE A 110 5.07 6.35 -29.64
N ASP A 111 4.38 7.48 -29.56
CA ASP A 111 4.34 8.47 -30.63
C ASP A 111 5.71 9.16 -30.78
N GLY A 112 6.41 8.87 -31.91
CA GLY A 112 7.73 9.40 -32.19
C GLY A 112 7.76 10.92 -32.34
N ASP A 113 6.68 11.53 -32.84
CA ASP A 113 6.62 12.99 -32.98
C ASP A 113 6.57 13.68 -31.60
N GLN A 114 5.88 13.09 -30.64
CA GLN A 114 5.89 13.57 -29.25
C GLN A 114 7.30 13.47 -28.64
N VAL A 115 8.01 12.37 -28.88
CA VAL A 115 9.39 12.20 -28.42
C VAL A 115 10.31 13.23 -29.04
N ARG A 116 10.21 13.49 -30.38
CA ARG A 116 11.00 14.51 -31.07
C ARG A 116 10.72 15.91 -30.50
N ALA A 117 9.45 16.26 -30.31
CA ALA A 117 9.07 17.55 -29.74
C ALA A 117 9.65 17.73 -28.33
N TYR A 118 9.49 16.73 -27.48
CA TYR A 118 10.05 16.77 -26.12
C TYR A 118 11.58 16.87 -26.11
N ALA A 119 12.25 16.12 -26.98
CA ALA A 119 13.71 16.15 -27.11
C ALA A 119 14.27 17.50 -27.61
N GLN A 120 13.50 18.24 -28.40
CA GLN A 120 13.85 19.61 -28.81
C GLN A 120 13.72 20.62 -27.67
N GLU A 121 12.67 20.48 -26.83
CA GLU A 121 12.45 21.37 -25.69
C GLU A 121 13.40 21.05 -24.52
N HIS A 122 13.79 19.78 -24.36
CA HIS A 122 14.57 19.29 -23.23
C HIS A 122 15.79 18.44 -23.67
N PRO A 123 16.74 18.99 -24.45
CA PRO A 123 17.83 18.23 -25.04
C PRO A 123 18.80 17.58 -24.07
N ASP A 124 18.91 18.09 -22.87
CA ASP A 124 19.80 17.61 -21.79
C ASP A 124 19.07 16.72 -20.76
N SER A 125 17.79 16.41 -20.96
CA SER A 125 17.02 15.56 -20.04
C SER A 125 17.61 14.14 -20.02
N GLN A 126 17.90 13.64 -18.83
CA GLN A 126 18.39 12.27 -18.62
C GLN A 126 17.30 11.33 -18.09
N TYR A 127 16.10 11.86 -17.82
CA TYR A 127 15.02 11.09 -17.25
C TYR A 127 13.67 11.57 -17.78
N TYR A 128 13.16 10.85 -18.79
CA TYR A 128 11.84 11.08 -19.35
C TYR A 128 11.05 9.78 -19.32
N VAL A 129 10.03 9.69 -18.46
CA VAL A 129 9.18 8.50 -18.32
C VAL A 129 8.14 8.50 -19.44
N LEU A 130 8.27 7.56 -20.36
CA LEU A 130 7.37 7.42 -21.54
C LEU A 130 6.13 6.57 -21.22
N LYS A 131 6.32 5.45 -20.50
CA LYS A 131 5.23 4.55 -20.14
C LYS A 131 5.51 3.93 -18.77
N LYS A 132 4.47 3.78 -17.95
CA LYS A 132 4.59 3.26 -16.59
C LYS A 132 3.95 1.89 -16.43
N ARG A 133 4.46 1.11 -15.47
CA ARG A 133 3.86 -0.14 -14.99
C ARG A 133 3.66 -1.19 -16.09
N MET A 134 4.60 -1.28 -17.01
CA MET A 134 4.61 -2.30 -18.07
C MET A 134 4.91 -3.67 -17.46
N SER A 135 4.23 -4.70 -17.97
CA SER A 135 4.56 -6.09 -17.63
C SER A 135 5.86 -6.54 -18.28
N TYR A 136 6.44 -7.63 -17.80
CA TYR A 136 7.61 -8.23 -18.44
C TYR A 136 7.35 -8.60 -19.91
N ASN A 137 6.16 -9.08 -20.23
CA ASN A 137 5.79 -9.45 -21.61
C ASN A 137 5.84 -8.24 -22.56
N GLU A 138 5.47 -7.04 -22.09
CA GLU A 138 5.50 -5.83 -22.91
C GLU A 138 6.91 -5.33 -23.19
N ILE A 139 7.92 -5.73 -22.40
CA ILE A 139 9.30 -5.31 -22.61
C ILE A 139 10.19 -6.43 -23.20
N SER A 140 9.72 -7.68 -23.18
CA SER A 140 10.51 -8.87 -23.53
C SER A 140 11.01 -8.83 -24.98
N ASP A 141 10.16 -8.41 -25.91
CA ASP A 141 10.50 -8.40 -27.35
C ASP A 141 11.62 -7.40 -27.64
N TYR A 142 11.56 -6.22 -27.02
CA TYR A 142 12.64 -5.23 -27.10
C TYR A 142 13.94 -5.75 -26.48
N GLN A 143 13.85 -6.39 -25.29
CA GLN A 143 15.04 -6.97 -24.64
C GLN A 143 15.66 -8.08 -25.48
N GLN A 144 14.86 -8.93 -26.11
CA GLN A 144 15.34 -9.95 -27.03
C GLN A 144 16.01 -9.35 -28.27
N MET A 145 15.41 -8.32 -28.87
CA MET A 145 15.99 -7.58 -29.99
C MET A 145 17.36 -7.00 -29.60
N MET A 146 17.44 -6.33 -28.45
CA MET A 146 18.70 -5.74 -27.97
C MET A 146 19.78 -6.80 -27.66
N ALA A 147 19.39 -8.01 -27.27
CA ALA A 147 20.29 -9.14 -27.02
C ALA A 147 20.69 -9.90 -28.30
N ASP A 148 19.97 -9.71 -29.40
CA ASP A 148 20.24 -10.41 -30.67
C ASP A 148 21.52 -9.90 -31.33
N THR A 149 22.53 -10.76 -31.33
CA THR A 149 23.83 -10.46 -31.94
C THR A 149 23.79 -10.38 -33.47
N SER A 150 22.75 -10.92 -34.12
CA SER A 150 22.57 -10.84 -35.57
C SER A 150 22.13 -9.43 -36.00
N GLN A 151 21.52 -8.66 -35.12
CA GLN A 151 21.08 -7.28 -35.36
C GLN A 151 22.02 -6.23 -34.73
N LYS A 152 23.24 -6.61 -34.42
CA LYS A 152 24.22 -5.76 -33.73
C LYS A 152 24.46 -4.43 -34.41
N GLU A 153 24.43 -4.38 -35.75
CA GLU A 153 24.59 -3.15 -36.53
C GLU A 153 23.47 -2.14 -36.28
N TYR A 154 22.23 -2.61 -36.07
CA TYR A 154 21.09 -1.75 -35.72
C TYR A 154 21.10 -1.40 -34.19
N ASN A 155 21.28 -2.39 -33.37
CA ASN A 155 21.19 -2.25 -31.90
C ASN A 155 22.22 -1.26 -31.34
N GLN A 156 23.38 -1.11 -32.01
CA GLN A 156 24.40 -0.15 -31.55
C GLN A 156 23.96 1.31 -31.65
N TYR A 157 22.94 1.62 -32.51
CA TYR A 157 22.41 2.97 -32.67
C TYR A 157 21.21 3.27 -31.78
N VAL A 158 20.54 2.27 -31.19
CA VAL A 158 19.47 2.46 -30.21
C VAL A 158 20.08 2.81 -28.86
N LYS A 159 19.85 4.05 -28.38
CA LYS A 159 20.47 4.59 -27.15
C LYS A 159 19.49 5.31 -26.28
N GLY A 160 19.76 5.28 -24.99
CA GLY A 160 19.02 6.05 -23.99
C GLY A 160 17.74 5.36 -23.48
N ILE A 161 17.33 4.22 -24.02
CA ILE A 161 16.17 3.46 -23.53
C ILE A 161 16.62 2.55 -22.37
N TRP A 162 15.93 2.65 -21.26
CA TRP A 162 16.14 1.78 -20.12
C TRP A 162 14.85 1.56 -19.31
N PHE A 163 14.85 0.58 -18.42
CA PHE A 163 13.68 0.21 -17.63
C PHE A 163 13.98 0.38 -16.16
N GLU A 164 13.08 1.04 -15.47
CA GLU A 164 13.11 1.15 -14.01
C GLU A 164 12.16 0.13 -13.41
N GLU A 165 12.68 -0.75 -12.57
CA GLU A 165 11.88 -1.77 -11.90
C GLU A 165 11.04 -1.16 -10.79
N SER A 166 9.78 -1.56 -10.71
CA SER A 166 8.87 -1.22 -9.63
C SER A 166 7.91 -2.38 -9.34
N TYR A 167 7.03 -2.22 -8.36
CA TYR A 167 6.00 -3.21 -8.04
C TYR A 167 4.61 -2.58 -8.12
N LYS A 168 3.69 -3.31 -8.76
CA LYS A 168 2.26 -3.01 -8.79
C LYS A 168 1.55 -3.94 -7.80
N ARG A 169 0.71 -3.38 -6.93
CA ARG A 169 -0.18 -4.17 -6.08
C ARG A 169 -1.29 -4.76 -6.92
N VAL A 170 -1.56 -6.05 -6.75
CA VAL A 170 -2.57 -6.80 -7.51
C VAL A 170 -3.42 -7.60 -6.54
N TYR A 171 -4.72 -7.61 -6.79
CA TYR A 171 -5.73 -8.35 -6.04
C TYR A 171 -6.34 -9.41 -6.95
N PRO A 172 -5.83 -10.67 -6.92
CA PRO A 172 -6.16 -11.69 -7.91
C PRO A 172 -7.66 -12.05 -7.98
N ASN A 173 -8.37 -11.83 -6.86
CA ASN A 173 -9.80 -12.13 -6.74
C ASN A 173 -10.69 -10.88 -6.87
N SER A 174 -10.15 -9.79 -7.41
CA SER A 174 -10.87 -8.51 -7.67
C SER A 174 -11.65 -8.00 -6.47
N SER A 175 -12.94 -8.34 -6.34
CA SER A 175 -13.84 -7.81 -5.31
C SER A 175 -13.94 -8.66 -4.05
N LEU A 176 -13.31 -9.85 -4.01
CA LEU A 176 -13.41 -10.75 -2.86
C LEU A 176 -12.83 -10.10 -1.59
N ALA A 177 -13.64 -10.03 -0.54
CA ALA A 177 -13.29 -9.43 0.75
C ALA A 177 -12.75 -7.98 0.61
N SER A 178 -13.31 -7.20 -0.32
CA SER A 178 -12.76 -5.89 -0.71
C SER A 178 -12.61 -4.92 0.46
N ASP A 179 -13.61 -4.84 1.32
CA ASP A 179 -13.65 -3.99 2.51
C ASP A 179 -12.83 -4.53 3.70
N VAL A 180 -12.53 -5.83 3.71
CA VAL A 180 -11.63 -6.47 4.69
C VAL A 180 -10.17 -6.26 4.30
N ILE A 181 -9.83 -6.51 3.02
CA ILE A 181 -8.47 -6.41 2.52
C ILE A 181 -8.03 -4.95 2.46
N GLY A 182 -8.89 -4.07 1.93
CA GLY A 182 -8.50 -2.71 1.59
C GLY A 182 -7.59 -2.66 0.36
N PHE A 183 -6.95 -1.52 0.11
CA PHE A 183 -6.12 -1.34 -1.08
C PHE A 183 -4.95 -0.40 -0.82
N THR A 184 -4.02 -0.31 -1.78
CA THR A 184 -2.90 0.63 -1.72
C THR A 184 -3.13 1.81 -2.63
N ARG A 185 -2.64 2.98 -2.21
CA ARG A 185 -2.52 4.18 -3.07
C ARG A 185 -1.41 3.98 -4.09
N THR A 186 -1.29 4.93 -5.01
CA THR A 186 -0.25 4.94 -6.05
C THR A 186 1.17 5.01 -5.48
N ASP A 187 1.34 5.55 -4.28
CA ASP A 187 2.62 5.61 -3.55
C ASP A 187 2.96 4.31 -2.80
N GLY A 188 2.08 3.30 -2.87
CA GLY A 188 2.24 2.01 -2.20
C GLY A 188 1.77 1.98 -0.75
N THR A 189 1.24 3.10 -0.21
CA THR A 189 0.70 3.16 1.16
C THR A 189 -0.64 2.46 1.23
N GLY A 190 -0.82 1.59 2.22
CA GLY A 190 -2.08 0.90 2.49
C GLY A 190 -3.19 1.86 2.93
N THR A 191 -4.40 1.61 2.46
CA THR A 191 -5.59 2.41 2.75
C THR A 191 -6.77 1.48 2.94
N TYR A 192 -7.46 1.62 4.06
CA TYR A 192 -8.53 0.72 4.53
C TYR A 192 -8.07 -0.72 4.81
N GLY A 193 -8.87 -1.44 5.59
CA GLY A 193 -8.74 -2.86 5.85
C GLY A 193 -7.38 -3.32 6.36
N LEU A 194 -7.00 -4.54 5.98
CA LEU A 194 -5.73 -5.15 6.35
C LEU A 194 -4.52 -4.43 5.73
N GLU A 195 -4.69 -3.84 4.54
CA GLU A 195 -3.63 -3.06 3.88
C GLU A 195 -3.21 -1.85 4.70
N GLU A 196 -4.17 -1.14 5.32
CA GLU A 196 -3.89 -0.01 6.20
C GLU A 196 -3.37 -0.47 7.55
N TYR A 197 -4.09 -1.41 8.20
CA TYR A 197 -3.78 -1.85 9.56
C TYR A 197 -2.38 -2.47 9.67
N TYR A 198 -1.99 -3.28 8.68
CA TYR A 198 -0.68 -3.93 8.63
C TYR A 198 0.30 -3.23 7.68
N ASN A 199 0.08 -1.94 7.39
CA ASN A 199 0.93 -1.23 6.43
C ASN A 199 2.42 -1.34 6.76
N ASP A 200 2.81 -1.16 8.02
CA ASP A 200 4.22 -1.22 8.47
C ASP A 200 4.82 -2.64 8.37
N VAL A 201 3.98 -3.67 8.51
CA VAL A 201 4.39 -5.09 8.37
C VAL A 201 4.54 -5.46 6.90
N LEU A 202 3.58 -5.04 6.08
CA LEU A 202 3.54 -5.31 4.64
C LEU A 202 4.58 -4.51 3.87
N SER A 203 4.94 -3.32 4.34
CA SER A 203 5.95 -2.47 3.71
C SER A 203 7.35 -2.98 4.02
N GLY A 204 8.21 -2.92 3.01
CA GLY A 204 9.63 -3.20 3.13
C GLY A 204 10.47 -1.92 3.19
N VAL A 205 11.75 -2.09 2.97
CA VAL A 205 12.71 -0.99 2.89
C VAL A 205 13.41 -1.04 1.52
N ASN A 206 13.34 0.08 0.80
CA ASN A 206 14.02 0.19 -0.49
C ASN A 206 15.53 0.02 -0.31
N GLY A 207 16.14 -0.74 -1.20
CA GLY A 207 17.56 -0.79 -1.38
C GLY A 207 18.07 0.38 -2.23
N ARG A 208 19.39 0.46 -2.35
CA ARG A 208 20.04 1.46 -3.20
C ARG A 208 21.25 0.86 -3.89
N GLN A 209 21.43 1.23 -5.14
CA GLN A 209 22.67 1.03 -5.86
C GLN A 209 23.27 2.41 -6.13
N TYR A 210 24.51 2.60 -5.74
CA TYR A 210 25.22 3.84 -5.96
C TYR A 210 26.64 3.59 -6.45
N GLY A 211 27.06 4.44 -7.38
CA GLY A 211 28.40 4.47 -7.90
C GLY A 211 29.19 5.61 -7.29
N TYR A 212 30.47 5.38 -6.99
CA TYR A 212 31.43 6.40 -6.61
C TYR A 212 32.75 6.17 -7.34
N ILE A 213 33.50 7.23 -7.54
CA ILE A 213 34.86 7.13 -8.10
C ILE A 213 35.82 6.98 -6.92
N ASP A 214 36.63 5.91 -6.93
CA ASP A 214 37.67 5.68 -5.92
C ASP A 214 38.89 6.60 -6.16
N GLY A 215 39.90 6.51 -5.25
CA GLY A 215 41.10 7.33 -5.33
C GLY A 215 41.97 7.09 -6.57
N ASP A 216 41.70 6.03 -7.34
CA ASP A 216 42.39 5.65 -8.57
C ASP A 216 41.54 5.89 -9.83
N ASP A 217 40.50 6.74 -9.74
CA ASP A 217 39.53 7.08 -10.81
C ASP A 217 38.71 5.88 -11.35
N ASN A 218 38.60 4.78 -10.59
CA ASN A 218 37.75 3.66 -10.99
C ASN A 218 36.34 3.83 -10.42
N LEU A 219 35.32 3.56 -11.27
CA LEU A 219 33.93 3.53 -10.84
C LEU A 219 33.66 2.29 -9.97
N GLN A 220 33.53 2.47 -8.68
CA GLN A 220 33.08 1.46 -7.74
C GLN A 220 31.56 1.50 -7.59
N ARG A 221 30.91 0.34 -7.58
CA ARG A 221 29.47 0.23 -7.33
C ARG A 221 29.22 -0.48 -6.01
N THR A 222 28.43 0.15 -5.15
CA THR A 222 27.93 -0.45 -3.92
C THR A 222 26.44 -0.66 -4.04
N THR A 223 25.96 -1.84 -3.67
CA THR A 223 24.54 -2.20 -3.69
C THR A 223 24.12 -2.53 -2.27
N GLU A 224 23.11 -1.82 -1.79
CA GLU A 224 22.34 -2.16 -0.60
C GLU A 224 21.04 -2.78 -1.08
N ALA A 225 20.84 -4.08 -0.79
CA ALA A 225 19.66 -4.80 -1.23
C ALA A 225 18.40 -4.26 -0.57
N ALA A 226 17.29 -4.28 -1.29
CA ALA A 226 15.98 -4.03 -0.69
C ALA A 226 15.65 -5.13 0.33
N VAL A 227 14.88 -4.77 1.35
CA VAL A 227 14.29 -5.70 2.31
C VAL A 227 12.79 -5.74 2.05
N ASP A 228 12.28 -6.88 1.62
CA ASP A 228 10.87 -7.06 1.32
C ASP A 228 10.01 -7.02 2.59
N GLY A 229 8.72 -6.65 2.44
CA GLY A 229 7.76 -6.69 3.52
C GLY A 229 7.37 -8.12 3.91
N TYR A 230 6.84 -8.28 5.13
CA TYR A 230 6.36 -9.58 5.62
C TYR A 230 4.97 -9.88 5.11
N ASN A 231 4.67 -11.17 4.92
CA ASN A 231 3.35 -11.63 4.55
C ASN A 231 2.42 -11.63 5.77
N VAL A 232 1.13 -11.36 5.52
CA VAL A 232 0.07 -11.42 6.53
C VAL A 232 -0.86 -12.59 6.16
N TYR A 233 -1.06 -13.51 7.10
CA TYR A 233 -2.05 -14.58 6.99
C TYR A 233 -3.30 -14.18 7.77
N SER A 234 -4.44 -14.12 7.09
CA SER A 234 -5.74 -13.87 7.70
C SER A 234 -6.43 -15.19 8.06
N THR A 235 -7.45 -15.13 8.89
CA THR A 235 -8.33 -16.27 9.18
C THR A 235 -9.43 -16.45 8.12
N ILE A 236 -9.58 -15.51 7.19
CA ILE A 236 -10.55 -15.57 6.10
C ILE A 236 -10.28 -16.82 5.25
N ASP A 237 -11.33 -17.56 4.96
CA ASP A 237 -11.37 -18.63 3.97
C ASP A 237 -11.98 -18.07 2.67
N ALA A 238 -11.19 -17.94 1.63
CA ALA A 238 -11.62 -17.36 0.35
C ALA A 238 -12.85 -18.05 -0.24
N THR A 239 -13.01 -19.37 0.00
CA THR A 239 -14.18 -20.14 -0.48
C THR A 239 -15.43 -19.75 0.30
N ILE A 240 -15.36 -19.70 1.63
CA ILE A 240 -16.50 -19.32 2.49
C ILE A 240 -16.88 -17.86 2.22
N GLN A 241 -15.89 -16.97 2.12
CA GLN A 241 -16.08 -15.55 1.77
C GLN A 241 -16.85 -15.41 0.46
N GLY A 242 -16.40 -16.08 -0.60
CA GLY A 242 -17.06 -16.02 -1.92
C GLY A 242 -18.50 -16.58 -1.91
N ILE A 243 -18.78 -17.61 -1.09
CA ILE A 243 -20.14 -18.11 -0.90
C ILE A 243 -21.01 -17.04 -0.25
N VAL A 244 -20.53 -16.41 0.82
CA VAL A 244 -21.27 -15.37 1.54
C VAL A 244 -21.57 -14.18 0.63
N GLU A 245 -20.57 -13.65 -0.07
CA GLU A 245 -20.72 -12.53 -1.00
C GLU A 245 -21.72 -12.85 -2.12
N LYS A 246 -21.65 -14.06 -2.67
CA LYS A 246 -22.62 -14.54 -3.67
C LYS A 246 -24.05 -14.48 -3.16
N TYR A 247 -24.30 -14.87 -1.90
CA TYR A 247 -25.65 -14.87 -1.35
C TYR A 247 -26.11 -13.45 -0.96
N LEU A 248 -25.22 -12.58 -0.49
CA LEU A 248 -25.54 -11.17 -0.28
C LEU A 248 -25.93 -10.48 -1.59
N LYS A 249 -25.14 -10.70 -2.65
CA LYS A 249 -25.47 -10.21 -3.99
C LYS A 249 -26.81 -10.76 -4.49
N LYS A 250 -27.04 -12.06 -4.35
CA LYS A 250 -28.29 -12.68 -4.73
C LYS A 250 -29.47 -12.07 -4.01
N TYR A 251 -29.38 -11.84 -2.70
CA TYR A 251 -30.42 -11.17 -1.92
C TYR A 251 -30.69 -9.77 -2.47
N ASN A 252 -29.65 -9.01 -2.77
CA ASN A 252 -29.80 -7.70 -3.37
C ASN A 252 -30.53 -7.75 -4.71
N ASP A 253 -30.11 -8.66 -5.62
CA ASP A 253 -30.66 -8.77 -6.95
C ASP A 253 -32.15 -9.19 -6.93
N GLU A 254 -32.53 -10.07 -5.99
CA GLU A 254 -33.93 -10.53 -5.81
C GLU A 254 -34.85 -9.45 -5.18
N ASN A 255 -34.29 -8.50 -4.45
CA ASN A 255 -35.05 -7.47 -3.74
C ASN A 255 -34.84 -6.06 -4.31
N LYS A 256 -34.02 -5.91 -5.35
CA LYS A 256 -33.80 -4.63 -6.03
C LYS A 256 -35.13 -4.05 -6.52
N ASP A 257 -35.33 -2.77 -6.29
CA ASP A 257 -36.53 -2.02 -6.69
C ASP A 257 -37.88 -2.58 -6.14
N SER A 258 -37.85 -3.46 -5.12
CA SER A 258 -39.03 -4.08 -4.58
C SER A 258 -39.80 -3.23 -3.57
N THR A 259 -39.12 -2.68 -2.57
CA THR A 259 -39.70 -1.83 -1.52
C THR A 259 -39.28 -0.37 -1.63
N ARG A 260 -38.20 -0.12 -2.32
CA ARG A 260 -37.63 1.21 -2.62
C ARG A 260 -36.81 1.10 -3.92
N GLU A 261 -36.60 2.23 -4.57
CA GLU A 261 -35.72 2.32 -5.73
C GLU A 261 -34.27 1.99 -5.35
N GLY A 262 -33.55 1.30 -6.23
CA GLY A 262 -32.15 0.96 -6.07
C GLY A 262 -31.92 -0.41 -5.42
N ASN A 263 -30.82 -0.51 -4.67
CA ASN A 263 -30.39 -1.76 -4.02
C ASN A 263 -31.46 -2.35 -3.10
N GLY A 264 -31.58 -3.67 -3.05
CA GLY A 264 -32.55 -4.41 -2.24
C GLY A 264 -32.37 -4.21 -0.73
N ALA A 265 -31.15 -3.86 -0.30
CA ALA A 265 -30.83 -3.35 1.03
C ALA A 265 -29.93 -2.12 0.88
N GLN A 266 -29.98 -1.19 1.82
CA GLN A 266 -29.04 -0.07 1.83
C GLN A 266 -27.64 -0.58 2.09
N ASP A 267 -27.54 -1.45 3.08
CA ASP A 267 -26.34 -2.22 3.42
C ASP A 267 -26.77 -3.62 3.81
N ALA A 268 -25.97 -4.60 3.45
CA ALA A 268 -26.17 -5.98 3.87
C ALA A 268 -24.80 -6.55 4.28
N ALA A 269 -24.75 -7.26 5.41
CA ALA A 269 -23.51 -7.80 5.92
C ALA A 269 -23.69 -9.18 6.53
N CYS A 270 -22.62 -9.97 6.51
CA CYS A 270 -22.57 -11.28 7.12
C CYS A 270 -21.18 -11.57 7.66
N ILE A 271 -21.11 -12.07 8.90
CA ILE A 271 -19.88 -12.58 9.52
C ILE A 271 -20.07 -14.06 9.79
N VAL A 272 -19.10 -14.88 9.37
CA VAL A 272 -19.01 -16.30 9.70
C VAL A 272 -17.83 -16.50 10.62
N MET A 273 -18.08 -17.02 11.82
CA MET A 273 -17.08 -17.20 12.87
C MET A 273 -17.07 -18.64 13.35
N ASP A 274 -15.89 -19.21 13.55
CA ASP A 274 -15.73 -20.47 14.26
C ASP A 274 -15.99 -20.26 15.76
N VAL A 275 -16.97 -20.95 16.30
CA VAL A 275 -17.39 -20.79 17.70
C VAL A 275 -16.38 -21.34 18.73
N HIS A 276 -15.45 -22.18 18.30
CA HIS A 276 -14.46 -22.81 19.16
C HIS A 276 -13.17 -22.01 19.24
N SER A 277 -12.71 -21.48 18.09
CA SER A 277 -11.45 -20.72 18.00
C SER A 277 -11.68 -19.20 18.08
N GLY A 278 -12.89 -18.72 17.69
CA GLY A 278 -13.17 -17.29 17.50
C GLY A 278 -12.64 -16.72 16.18
N GLU A 279 -12.11 -17.57 15.30
CA GLU A 279 -11.61 -17.15 13.99
C GLU A 279 -12.75 -16.68 13.10
N VAL A 280 -12.57 -15.53 12.46
CA VAL A 280 -13.49 -15.00 11.46
C VAL A 280 -13.14 -15.64 10.12
N LEU A 281 -14.00 -16.57 9.66
CA LEU A 281 -13.81 -17.30 8.41
C LEU A 281 -14.31 -16.52 7.19
N ALA A 282 -15.30 -15.65 7.37
CA ALA A 282 -15.76 -14.70 6.37
C ALA A 282 -16.31 -13.45 7.05
N MET A 283 -16.07 -12.31 6.43
CA MET A 283 -16.65 -11.02 6.79
C MET A 283 -16.94 -10.30 5.49
N ALA A 284 -18.22 -10.18 5.15
CA ALA A 284 -18.65 -9.64 3.86
C ALA A 284 -19.71 -8.58 4.05
N SER A 285 -19.64 -7.53 3.27
CA SER A 285 -20.68 -6.53 3.10
C SER A 285 -21.06 -6.37 1.62
N TYR A 286 -22.21 -5.79 1.35
CA TYR A 286 -22.69 -5.46 0.03
C TYR A 286 -23.21 -4.01 0.04
N PRO A 287 -22.88 -3.19 -0.98
CA PRO A 287 -22.18 -3.53 -2.24
C PRO A 287 -20.67 -3.76 -2.07
N THR A 288 -20.06 -4.51 -3.01
CA THR A 288 -18.63 -4.75 -3.12
C THR A 288 -18.00 -3.86 -4.21
N PHE A 289 -16.68 -3.73 -4.23
CA PHE A 289 -15.95 -3.00 -5.26
C PHE A 289 -14.70 -3.76 -5.72
N ASP A 290 -14.20 -3.45 -6.93
CA ASP A 290 -12.96 -4.05 -7.44
C ASP A 290 -11.74 -3.36 -6.81
N LEU A 291 -10.93 -4.14 -6.11
CA LEU A 291 -9.69 -3.68 -5.48
C LEU A 291 -8.61 -3.23 -6.49
N ASN A 292 -8.70 -3.69 -7.75
CA ASN A 292 -7.82 -3.25 -8.82
C ASN A 292 -8.31 -1.97 -9.53
N ASP A 293 -9.60 -1.59 -9.32
CA ASP A 293 -10.21 -0.38 -9.87
C ASP A 293 -11.11 0.30 -8.83
N THR A 294 -10.49 0.72 -7.73
CA THR A 294 -11.20 1.23 -6.54
C THR A 294 -11.95 2.54 -6.77
N ARG A 295 -11.61 3.27 -7.84
CA ARG A 295 -12.26 4.55 -8.15
C ARG A 295 -13.36 4.46 -9.19
N ASN A 296 -13.80 3.26 -9.56
CA ASN A 296 -14.90 3.05 -10.50
C ASN A 296 -16.26 3.43 -9.89
N PRO A 297 -16.93 4.49 -10.36
CA PRO A 297 -18.22 4.91 -9.83
C PRO A 297 -19.36 3.92 -10.15
N GLU A 298 -19.16 2.97 -11.05
CA GLU A 298 -20.16 1.94 -11.37
C GLU A 298 -20.48 1.06 -10.16
N ALA A 299 -19.52 0.88 -9.25
CA ALA A 299 -19.74 0.17 -7.98
C ALA A 299 -20.76 0.86 -7.05
N LEU A 300 -21.06 2.14 -7.28
CA LEU A 300 -22.02 2.93 -6.51
C LEU A 300 -23.46 2.83 -7.02
N ILE A 301 -23.69 2.27 -8.23
CA ILE A 301 -25.01 2.21 -8.85
C ILE A 301 -25.98 1.43 -7.96
N GLY A 302 -27.14 2.02 -7.73
CA GLY A 302 -28.19 1.47 -6.85
C GLY A 302 -28.07 1.90 -5.39
N SER A 303 -26.98 2.54 -4.99
CA SER A 303 -26.78 3.10 -3.65
C SER A 303 -27.39 4.51 -3.55
N LYS A 304 -27.71 4.98 -2.35
CA LYS A 304 -28.12 6.36 -2.12
C LYS A 304 -26.93 7.31 -2.30
N LEU A 305 -27.18 8.41 -3.00
CA LEU A 305 -26.18 9.47 -3.20
C LEU A 305 -25.88 10.19 -1.88
N ILE A 306 -24.60 10.30 -1.56
CA ILE A 306 -24.09 11.14 -0.48
C ILE A 306 -23.63 12.45 -1.11
N ASP A 307 -24.15 13.56 -0.65
CA ASP A 307 -23.79 14.90 -1.13
C ASP A 307 -22.34 15.28 -0.72
N VAL A 308 -21.82 16.36 -1.27
CA VAL A 308 -20.46 16.85 -0.95
C VAL A 308 -20.29 17.27 0.51
N SER A 309 -21.37 17.47 1.25
CA SER A 309 -21.36 17.77 2.69
C SER A 309 -21.37 16.51 3.55
N GLY A 310 -21.46 15.31 2.94
CA GLY A 310 -21.48 14.03 3.62
C GLY A 310 -22.87 13.56 4.07
N ASN A 311 -23.95 14.20 3.61
CA ASN A 311 -25.30 13.80 3.95
C ASN A 311 -25.87 12.83 2.92
N SER A 312 -26.53 11.75 3.39
CA SER A 312 -27.27 10.85 2.53
C SER A 312 -28.52 11.54 2.00
N THR A 313 -28.72 11.46 0.69
CA THR A 313 -29.89 12.00 -0.01
C THR A 313 -30.90 10.89 -0.32
N ASP A 314 -32.10 11.27 -0.83
CA ASP A 314 -33.07 10.29 -1.34
C ASP A 314 -32.82 9.91 -2.80
N THR A 315 -31.83 10.53 -3.45
CA THR A 315 -31.45 10.22 -4.83
C THR A 315 -30.69 8.89 -4.89
N VAL A 316 -31.10 8.00 -5.80
CA VAL A 316 -30.38 6.75 -6.08
C VAL A 316 -29.40 7.00 -7.22
N ILE A 317 -28.17 6.53 -7.05
CA ILE A 317 -27.12 6.63 -8.08
C ILE A 317 -27.48 5.68 -9.21
N ASN A 318 -27.72 6.22 -10.39
CA ASN A 318 -27.94 5.51 -11.64
C ASN A 318 -26.69 5.61 -12.55
N GLU A 319 -26.76 5.01 -13.75
CA GLU A 319 -25.65 5.04 -14.71
C GLU A 319 -25.25 6.45 -15.14
N GLU A 320 -26.21 7.37 -15.29
CA GLU A 320 -25.95 8.77 -15.69
C GLU A 320 -25.21 9.53 -14.58
N ILE A 321 -25.64 9.40 -13.33
CA ILE A 321 -24.98 10.00 -12.18
C ILE A 321 -23.58 9.42 -12.01
N ALA A 322 -23.43 8.10 -12.09
CA ALA A 322 -22.13 7.44 -12.00
C ALA A 322 -21.16 7.91 -13.11
N ALA A 323 -21.67 8.05 -14.35
CA ALA A 323 -20.88 8.58 -15.47
C ALA A 323 -20.45 10.04 -15.23
N SER A 324 -21.34 10.87 -14.66
CA SER A 324 -21.03 12.27 -14.35
C SER A 324 -19.92 12.40 -13.28
N MET A 325 -19.84 11.44 -12.35
CA MET A 325 -18.79 11.42 -11.31
C MET A 325 -17.39 11.16 -11.87
N LYS A 326 -17.24 10.69 -13.12
CA LYS A 326 -15.94 10.53 -13.79
C LYS A 326 -15.33 11.87 -14.22
N GLN A 327 -16.11 12.94 -14.22
CA GLN A 327 -15.64 14.29 -14.58
C GLN A 327 -14.85 14.90 -13.44
N GLU A 328 -13.77 15.63 -13.76
CA GLU A 328 -12.85 16.20 -12.75
C GLU A 328 -13.55 17.14 -11.76
N GLU A 329 -14.54 17.90 -12.23
CA GLU A 329 -15.35 18.83 -11.43
C GLU A 329 -16.18 18.13 -10.34
N ASN A 330 -16.51 16.85 -10.53
CA ASN A 330 -17.29 16.02 -9.61
C ASN A 330 -16.43 15.09 -8.74
N ASN A 331 -15.10 15.25 -8.75
CA ASN A 331 -14.18 14.40 -8.01
C ASN A 331 -14.48 14.34 -6.51
N ASP A 332 -14.86 15.45 -5.88
CA ASP A 332 -15.19 15.48 -4.45
C ASP A 332 -16.46 14.66 -4.15
N LEU A 333 -17.47 14.75 -5.02
CA LEU A 333 -18.69 13.95 -4.92
C LEU A 333 -18.37 12.46 -5.08
N LEU A 334 -17.55 12.09 -6.07
CA LEU A 334 -17.08 10.72 -6.25
C LEU A 334 -16.36 10.20 -5.01
N VAL A 335 -15.37 10.93 -4.51
CA VAL A 335 -14.58 10.51 -3.34
C VAL A 335 -15.46 10.35 -2.10
N GLN A 336 -16.44 11.23 -1.89
CA GLN A 336 -17.35 11.13 -0.75
C GLN A 336 -18.18 9.83 -0.77
N ASN A 337 -18.70 9.46 -1.93
CA ASN A 337 -19.49 8.25 -2.09
C ASN A 337 -18.60 6.98 -2.03
N LEU A 338 -17.43 7.02 -2.63
CA LEU A 338 -16.46 5.91 -2.54
C LEU A 338 -15.95 5.69 -1.12
N ASN A 339 -15.70 6.75 -0.34
CA ASN A 339 -15.31 6.63 1.06
C ASN A 339 -16.37 5.89 1.91
N ALA A 340 -17.64 6.01 1.58
CA ALA A 340 -18.69 5.24 2.23
C ALA A 340 -18.64 3.77 1.81
N LEU A 341 -18.45 3.49 0.51
CA LEU A 341 -18.34 2.15 -0.04
C LEU A 341 -17.13 1.37 0.47
N TRP A 342 -15.97 2.05 0.64
CA TRP A 342 -14.73 1.42 1.07
C TRP A 342 -14.71 1.04 2.56
N LYS A 343 -15.65 1.55 3.36
CA LYS A 343 -15.76 1.22 4.79
C LYS A 343 -16.40 -0.13 4.97
N ASN A 344 -15.75 -0.97 5.77
CA ASN A 344 -16.32 -2.25 6.15
C ASN A 344 -17.54 -2.03 7.07
N TYR A 345 -18.73 -2.36 6.56
CA TYR A 345 -19.99 -2.19 7.29
C TYR A 345 -20.00 -2.98 8.60
N CYS A 346 -19.42 -4.18 8.62
CA CYS A 346 -19.43 -5.07 9.78
C CYS A 346 -18.78 -4.46 11.03
N ILE A 347 -17.80 -3.53 10.85
CA ILE A 347 -17.00 -2.96 11.94
C ILE A 347 -17.11 -1.44 12.06
N ASN A 348 -17.57 -0.73 11.02
CA ASN A 348 -17.63 0.74 11.01
C ASN A 348 -19.04 1.30 11.18
N SER A 349 -20.08 0.46 11.08
CA SER A 349 -21.46 0.89 11.13
C SER A 349 -22.18 0.40 12.38
N THR A 350 -23.17 1.14 12.81
CA THR A 350 -24.05 0.79 13.93
C THR A 350 -25.41 0.41 13.39
N TYR A 351 -26.11 -0.51 14.06
CA TYR A 351 -27.46 -0.91 13.73
C TYR A 351 -28.26 -1.23 14.99
N GLU A 352 -29.59 -1.23 14.88
CA GLU A 352 -30.49 -1.63 15.96
C GLU A 352 -30.57 -3.16 16.02
N PRO A 353 -29.99 -3.81 17.07
CA PRO A 353 -29.86 -5.26 17.10
C PRO A 353 -31.19 -6.01 17.31
N GLY A 354 -32.21 -5.33 17.84
CA GLY A 354 -33.50 -5.92 18.11
C GLY A 354 -33.41 -7.16 19.01
N SER A 355 -34.08 -8.24 18.62
CA SER A 355 -34.14 -9.49 19.41
C SER A 355 -32.80 -10.23 19.53
N THR A 356 -31.80 -9.94 18.71
CA THR A 356 -30.47 -10.53 18.84
C THR A 356 -29.75 -10.08 20.11
N MET A 357 -30.21 -8.98 20.73
CA MET A 357 -29.69 -8.52 22.02
C MET A 357 -30.21 -9.34 23.22
N LYS A 358 -31.35 -10.06 23.08
CA LYS A 358 -31.98 -10.79 24.19
C LYS A 358 -31.07 -11.85 24.82
N PRO A 359 -30.34 -12.69 24.08
CA PRO A 359 -29.38 -13.64 24.69
C PRO A 359 -28.33 -12.98 25.55
N PHE A 360 -27.81 -11.79 25.13
CA PHE A 360 -26.83 -11.04 25.91
C PHE A 360 -27.43 -10.54 27.22
N VAL A 361 -28.66 -10.01 27.20
CA VAL A 361 -29.35 -9.56 28.41
C VAL A 361 -29.62 -10.73 29.35
N ALA A 362 -30.02 -11.90 28.82
CA ALA A 362 -30.21 -13.11 29.63
C ALA A 362 -28.87 -13.58 30.22
N ALA A 363 -27.79 -13.59 29.47
CA ALA A 363 -26.47 -13.96 29.95
C ALA A 363 -25.99 -13.02 31.07
N MET A 364 -26.17 -11.69 30.93
CA MET A 364 -25.87 -10.73 32.00
C MET A 364 -26.68 -11.00 33.25
N GLY A 365 -27.97 -11.30 33.10
CA GLY A 365 -28.84 -11.63 34.25
C GLY A 365 -28.42 -12.92 34.99
N LEU A 366 -27.93 -13.91 34.24
CA LEU A 366 -27.36 -15.15 34.82
C LEU A 366 -26.03 -14.87 35.54
N GLU A 367 -25.15 -14.08 34.92
CA GLU A 367 -23.83 -13.70 35.50
C GLU A 367 -24.01 -12.88 36.79
N ASP A 368 -24.93 -11.94 36.82
CA ASP A 368 -25.29 -11.15 38.03
C ASP A 368 -26.03 -11.97 39.10
N GLY A 369 -26.36 -13.23 38.83
CA GLY A 369 -27.13 -14.08 39.70
C GLY A 369 -28.60 -13.63 39.89
N ARG A 370 -29.09 -12.72 39.05
CA ARG A 370 -30.51 -12.26 39.07
C ARG A 370 -31.42 -13.23 38.36
N LEU A 371 -30.89 -13.99 37.44
CA LEU A 371 -31.55 -15.11 36.78
C LEU A 371 -30.86 -16.41 37.23
N LYS A 372 -31.64 -17.49 37.35
CA LYS A 372 -31.14 -18.83 37.64
C LYS A 372 -31.30 -19.78 36.45
N GLY A 373 -31.99 -19.34 35.40
CA GLY A 373 -32.26 -20.10 34.18
C GLY A 373 -33.43 -21.08 34.27
N ASN A 374 -34.15 -21.08 35.40
CA ASN A 374 -35.33 -21.95 35.66
C ASN A 374 -36.58 -21.13 36.02
N GLU A 375 -36.54 -19.81 35.74
CA GLU A 375 -37.70 -18.95 35.95
C GLU A 375 -38.85 -19.29 35.00
N SER A 376 -40.06 -19.20 35.54
CA SER A 376 -41.27 -19.28 34.74
C SER A 376 -41.95 -17.93 34.72
N PHE A 377 -42.36 -17.50 33.53
CA PHE A 377 -43.08 -16.27 33.32
C PHE A 377 -44.42 -16.54 32.66
N GLU A 378 -45.48 -15.89 33.16
CA GLU A 378 -46.75 -15.91 32.53
C GLU A 378 -46.85 -14.77 31.50
N CYS A 379 -47.02 -15.14 30.24
CA CYS A 379 -47.19 -14.15 29.19
C CYS A 379 -48.67 -13.75 29.09
N THR A 380 -49.00 -12.54 29.53
CA THR A 380 -50.37 -11.99 29.46
C THR A 380 -50.70 -11.42 28.08
N GLY A 381 -49.73 -11.43 27.14
CA GLY A 381 -49.90 -10.86 25.78
C GLY A 381 -49.87 -9.32 25.72
N ILE A 382 -49.77 -8.61 26.85
CA ILE A 382 -49.73 -7.18 26.94
C ILE A 382 -48.62 -6.75 27.90
N ILE A 383 -47.81 -5.79 27.48
CA ILE A 383 -46.84 -5.08 28.31
C ILE A 383 -47.15 -3.59 28.20
N GLU A 384 -47.37 -2.91 29.34
CA GLU A 384 -47.42 -1.45 29.40
C GLU A 384 -45.99 -0.92 29.61
N ILE A 385 -45.53 -0.09 28.66
CA ILE A 385 -44.21 0.53 28.70
C ILE A 385 -44.42 2.06 28.80
N GLY A 386 -44.08 2.63 29.93
CA GLY A 386 -44.15 4.04 30.18
C GLY A 386 -45.60 4.50 30.38
N GLY A 387 -46.06 4.63 31.59
CA GLY A 387 -47.34 5.13 31.97
C GLY A 387 -47.52 6.62 31.65
#